data_5c4dd077925dbc225cdbbf5721d4b2b2
#
_entry.id   5c4dd077925dbc225cdbbf5721d4b2b2
#
_cell.length_a   1.000
_cell.length_b   1.000
_cell.length_c   1.000
_cell.angle_alpha   90.00
_cell.angle_beta   90.00
_cell.angle_gamma   90.00
#
_symmetry.space_group_name_H-M   'P 1'
#
loop_
_entity.id
_entity.type
_entity.pdbx_description
1 polymer ?
#
loop_
_entity_poly.entity_id
_entity_poly.type
_entity_poly.pdbx_seq_one_letter_code
_entity_poly.pdbx_strand_id
1 'polypeptide(L)'
;MDTIEKAIEDIREGKFVIVVDDEDRENEGDFIIAAEKITPEKVNFMLRHGRGVLCVPLPESRCADLGLIHQVSNNTSMLGTPFTVTVDKLEGCSTGVSAEDRAATIRALADPASKPETFGRPGHINPLYAQERGVLKRAGHTEAAVDLARLAGLQPVAALIEIMNEDGTMARMPDLEKVSEKYGLSLVSIKDLIAYRMKEQEDANSQLSTLNSQLSTVLVERGETVSLPTEFGDFKLTPFRQLSNGLEHVVLVKGEWQTDEPILCRVHSSCMTGDIFGSKRCECGEQLHKAMQMVDKEGKGIIVYLNQEGRGIGLMNKIRAYKLQEQGEDTVEANIHLGFQPDERDYGVGAQILQKMGASKLRLMTNNPIKRVGLESFGIEIVENIPIEITPNPYNLRYMRTKKEKMHHNLNLV
;
A
#
# COMPACT_ATOMS: atom_id res chain seq x y z
N MET A 1 -8.95 13.91 -16.08
CA MET A 1 -9.42 13.19 -14.87
C MET A 1 -10.45 14.03 -14.14
N ASP A 2 -11.42 13.36 -13.51
CA ASP A 2 -12.46 14.00 -12.69
C ASP A 2 -12.00 14.21 -11.25
N THR A 3 -12.80 14.92 -10.43
CA THR A 3 -12.50 15.09 -9.01
C THR A 3 -12.95 13.90 -8.17
N ILE A 4 -12.31 13.70 -7.02
CA ILE A 4 -12.67 12.60 -6.11
C ILE A 4 -14.08 12.81 -5.54
N GLU A 5 -14.49 14.04 -5.29
CA GLU A 5 -15.85 14.38 -4.83
C GLU A 5 -16.91 13.91 -5.83
N LYS A 6 -16.67 14.10 -7.13
CA LYS A 6 -17.57 13.61 -8.19
C LYS A 6 -17.61 12.09 -8.21
N ALA A 7 -16.45 11.43 -8.10
CA ALA A 7 -16.39 9.98 -8.03
C ALA A 7 -17.16 9.42 -6.82
N ILE A 8 -17.05 10.05 -5.66
CA ILE A 8 -17.81 9.68 -4.45
C ILE A 8 -19.32 9.81 -4.69
N GLU A 9 -19.75 10.90 -5.33
CA GLU A 9 -21.18 11.09 -5.64
C GLU A 9 -21.67 10.04 -6.64
N ASP A 10 -20.90 9.75 -7.69
CA ASP A 10 -21.24 8.71 -8.66
C ASP A 10 -21.35 7.31 -8.01
N ILE A 11 -20.45 6.97 -7.09
CA ILE A 11 -20.54 5.72 -6.30
C ILE A 11 -21.79 5.72 -5.41
N ARG A 12 -22.13 6.85 -4.77
CA ARG A 12 -23.34 7.00 -3.92
C ARG A 12 -24.61 6.78 -4.72
N GLU A 13 -24.66 7.31 -5.93
CA GLU A 13 -25.76 7.11 -6.88
C GLU A 13 -25.79 5.71 -7.51
N GLY A 14 -24.75 4.89 -7.24
CA GLY A 14 -24.64 3.55 -7.80
C GLY A 14 -24.17 3.53 -9.25
N LYS A 15 -23.46 4.55 -9.71
CA LYS A 15 -22.78 4.56 -11.00
C LYS A 15 -21.41 3.89 -10.88
N PHE A 16 -20.83 3.51 -12.01
CA PHE A 16 -19.45 3.10 -12.09
C PHE A 16 -18.50 4.30 -12.07
N VAL A 17 -17.32 4.07 -11.48
CA VAL A 17 -16.18 4.95 -11.58
C VAL A 17 -15.01 4.14 -12.15
N ILE A 18 -14.23 4.74 -13.03
CA ILE A 18 -12.96 4.18 -13.49
C ILE A 18 -11.88 4.71 -12.55
N VAL A 19 -11.15 3.80 -11.92
CA VAL A 19 -10.02 4.13 -11.06
C VAL A 19 -8.74 3.60 -11.70
N VAL A 20 -7.71 4.46 -11.81
CA VAL A 20 -6.41 4.11 -12.37
C VAL A 20 -5.34 4.16 -11.30
N ASP A 21 -4.38 3.25 -11.37
CA ASP A 21 -3.21 3.28 -10.52
C ASP A 21 -2.00 3.92 -11.23
N ASP A 22 -0.85 3.91 -10.55
CA ASP A 22 0.38 4.51 -11.05
C ASP A 22 0.98 3.71 -12.22
N GLU A 23 1.61 4.41 -13.19
CA GLU A 23 2.28 3.81 -14.34
C GLU A 23 3.41 2.84 -13.93
N ASP A 24 4.05 3.12 -12.79
CA ASP A 24 5.14 2.30 -12.23
C ASP A 24 4.63 1.12 -11.38
N ARG A 25 3.29 0.93 -11.22
CA ARG A 25 2.69 -0.18 -10.48
C ARG A 25 2.08 -1.24 -11.42
N GLU A 26 0.77 -1.21 -11.67
CA GLU A 26 0.07 -2.09 -12.62
C GLU A 26 -0.16 -1.37 -13.95
N ASN A 27 -0.29 -0.03 -13.87
CA ASN A 27 -0.66 0.85 -14.98
C ASN A 27 -1.98 0.39 -15.62
N GLU A 28 -2.99 0.11 -14.80
CA GLU A 28 -4.28 -0.44 -15.19
C GLU A 28 -5.43 0.45 -14.72
N GLY A 29 -6.62 0.20 -15.22
CA GLY A 29 -7.85 0.85 -14.79
C GLY A 29 -8.95 -0.17 -14.55
N ASP A 30 -9.68 0.02 -13.43
CA ASP A 30 -10.79 -0.84 -13.03
C ASP A 30 -12.11 -0.10 -13.06
N PHE A 31 -13.18 -0.79 -13.49
CA PHE A 31 -14.54 -0.37 -13.14
C PHE A 31 -14.80 -0.70 -11.68
N ILE A 32 -15.21 0.30 -10.90
CA ILE A 32 -15.56 0.15 -9.48
C ILE A 32 -17.00 0.61 -9.26
N ILE A 33 -17.73 -0.12 -8.42
CA ILE A 33 -19.08 0.22 -7.95
C ILE A 33 -19.30 -0.31 -6.54
N ALA A 34 -20.08 0.42 -5.71
CA ALA A 34 -20.46 -0.09 -4.39
C ALA A 34 -21.30 -1.39 -4.50
N ALA A 35 -20.95 -2.40 -3.71
CA ALA A 35 -21.56 -3.73 -3.77
C ALA A 35 -23.07 -3.71 -3.47
N GLU A 36 -23.53 -2.84 -2.57
CA GLU A 36 -24.97 -2.70 -2.29
C GLU A 36 -25.79 -2.09 -3.44
N LYS A 37 -25.13 -1.42 -4.41
CA LYS A 37 -25.74 -0.80 -5.59
C LYS A 37 -25.65 -1.67 -6.85
N ILE A 38 -25.06 -2.85 -6.74
CA ILE A 38 -24.90 -3.77 -7.89
C ILE A 38 -26.26 -4.36 -8.32
N THR A 39 -26.46 -4.49 -9.62
CA THR A 39 -27.63 -5.16 -10.24
C THR A 39 -27.16 -6.20 -11.26
N PRO A 40 -28.02 -7.11 -11.71
CA PRO A 40 -27.66 -8.06 -12.77
C PRO A 40 -27.16 -7.38 -14.05
N GLU A 41 -27.80 -6.25 -14.44
CA GLU A 41 -27.39 -5.48 -15.63
C GLU A 41 -26.00 -4.89 -15.47
N LYS A 42 -25.67 -4.42 -14.24
CA LYS A 42 -24.35 -3.87 -13.91
C LYS A 42 -23.28 -4.96 -13.88
N VAL A 43 -23.57 -6.13 -13.34
CA VAL A 43 -22.66 -7.29 -13.44
C VAL A 43 -22.42 -7.64 -14.91
N ASN A 44 -23.48 -7.71 -15.73
CA ASN A 44 -23.34 -7.97 -17.16
C ASN A 44 -22.54 -6.88 -17.88
N PHE A 45 -22.69 -5.60 -17.49
CA PHE A 45 -21.86 -4.50 -18.00
C PHE A 45 -20.38 -4.72 -17.67
N MET A 46 -20.06 -5.01 -16.41
CA MET A 46 -18.68 -5.28 -15.97
C MET A 46 -18.05 -6.41 -16.79
N LEU A 47 -18.75 -7.54 -16.92
CA LEU A 47 -18.25 -8.71 -17.66
C LEU A 47 -18.03 -8.43 -19.15
N ARG A 48 -18.93 -7.65 -19.78
CA ARG A 48 -18.85 -7.32 -21.22
C ARG A 48 -17.80 -6.27 -21.54
N HIS A 49 -17.57 -5.31 -20.67
CA HIS A 49 -16.78 -4.12 -20.94
C HIS A 49 -15.49 -4.04 -20.11
N GLY A 50 -15.43 -4.67 -18.94
CA GLY A 50 -14.20 -4.88 -18.19
C GLY A 50 -13.41 -6.04 -18.76
N ARG A 51 -13.98 -7.23 -18.80
CA ARG A 51 -13.39 -8.48 -19.31
C ARG A 51 -12.33 -9.10 -18.42
N GLY A 52 -11.93 -8.42 -17.32
CA GLY A 52 -11.00 -8.91 -16.33
C GLY A 52 -11.63 -9.90 -15.35
N VAL A 53 -11.09 -9.97 -14.13
CA VAL A 53 -11.60 -10.85 -13.07
C VAL A 53 -12.54 -10.07 -12.14
N LEU A 54 -13.81 -10.49 -12.09
CA LEU A 54 -14.79 -9.86 -11.20
C LEU A 54 -14.46 -10.19 -9.74
N CYS A 55 -14.03 -9.17 -8.99
CA CYS A 55 -13.62 -9.26 -7.60
C CYS A 55 -14.48 -8.38 -6.69
N VAL A 56 -14.49 -8.74 -5.40
CA VAL A 56 -15.24 -8.01 -4.37
C VAL A 56 -14.32 -7.69 -3.19
N PRO A 57 -13.71 -6.49 -3.16
CA PRO A 57 -12.98 -5.99 -2.00
C PRO A 57 -13.86 -5.81 -0.78
N LEU A 58 -13.39 -6.33 0.37
CA LEU A 58 -14.02 -6.17 1.70
C LEU A 58 -12.95 -5.80 2.74
N PRO A 59 -13.30 -5.05 3.80
CA PRO A 59 -12.43 -4.89 4.95
C PRO A 59 -12.10 -6.24 5.61
N GLU A 60 -10.92 -6.32 6.23
CA GLU A 60 -10.48 -7.51 6.94
C GLU A 60 -11.50 -7.96 8.01
N SER A 61 -12.06 -7.01 8.77
CA SER A 61 -13.12 -7.27 9.75
C SER A 61 -14.32 -7.97 9.13
N ARG A 62 -14.77 -7.50 7.95
CA ARG A 62 -15.90 -8.12 7.25
C ARG A 62 -15.58 -9.50 6.72
N CYS A 63 -14.36 -9.72 6.23
CA CYS A 63 -13.89 -11.04 5.85
C CYS A 63 -13.91 -12.02 7.02
N ALA A 64 -13.48 -11.57 8.22
CA ALA A 64 -13.53 -12.36 9.44
C ALA A 64 -14.98 -12.70 9.86
N ASP A 65 -15.89 -11.73 9.83
CA ASP A 65 -17.32 -11.93 10.14
C ASP A 65 -17.97 -12.99 9.25
N LEU A 66 -17.56 -13.02 7.97
CA LEU A 66 -18.08 -13.96 7.00
C LEU A 66 -17.29 -15.28 6.92
N GLY A 67 -16.24 -15.45 7.75
CA GLY A 67 -15.40 -16.65 7.73
C GLY A 67 -14.69 -16.86 6.39
N LEU A 68 -14.35 -15.77 5.68
CA LEU A 68 -13.56 -15.83 4.46
C LEU A 68 -12.08 -15.97 4.82
N ILE A 69 -11.47 -17.07 4.45
CA ILE A 69 -10.04 -17.32 4.66
C ILE A 69 -9.28 -17.02 3.36
N HIS A 70 -7.98 -16.73 3.46
CA HIS A 70 -7.11 -16.60 2.30
C HIS A 70 -7.19 -17.84 1.43
N GLN A 71 -7.19 -17.66 0.11
CA GLN A 71 -7.28 -18.74 -0.87
C GLN A 71 -6.10 -19.71 -0.76
N VAL A 72 -4.94 -19.20 -0.39
CA VAL A 72 -3.71 -19.97 -0.17
C VAL A 72 -3.04 -19.52 1.13
N SER A 73 -2.43 -20.44 1.85
CA SER A 73 -1.63 -20.13 3.04
C SER A 73 -0.32 -19.42 2.70
N ASN A 74 0.14 -19.58 1.46
CA ASN A 74 1.37 -19.00 0.93
C ASN A 74 1.07 -18.28 -0.39
N ASN A 75 0.92 -16.95 -0.36
CA ASN A 75 0.66 -16.14 -1.55
C ASN A 75 1.97 -15.84 -2.26
N THR A 76 2.17 -16.43 -3.45
CA THR A 76 3.35 -16.24 -4.30
C THR A 76 3.08 -15.32 -5.49
N SER A 77 1.91 -14.66 -5.55
CA SER A 77 1.60 -13.74 -6.64
C SER A 77 2.53 -12.50 -6.59
N MET A 78 2.92 -11.99 -7.76
CA MET A 78 3.89 -10.91 -7.90
C MET A 78 3.50 -9.66 -7.11
N LEU A 79 2.21 -9.31 -7.08
CA LEU A 79 1.67 -8.13 -6.41
C LEU A 79 0.99 -8.46 -5.07
N GLY A 80 1.04 -9.74 -4.66
CA GLY A 80 0.48 -10.18 -3.40
C GLY A 80 -1.04 -10.01 -3.30
N THR A 81 -1.78 -10.06 -4.42
CA THR A 81 -3.24 -9.87 -4.44
C THR A 81 -3.94 -10.79 -3.43
N PRO A 82 -4.66 -10.23 -2.45
CA PRO A 82 -5.09 -10.97 -1.27
C PRO A 82 -6.43 -11.68 -1.50
N PHE A 83 -6.46 -12.64 -2.43
CA PHE A 83 -7.64 -13.45 -2.70
C PHE A 83 -8.04 -14.28 -1.49
N THR A 84 -9.36 -14.34 -1.24
CA THR A 84 -9.96 -15.31 -0.34
C THR A 84 -10.48 -16.52 -1.11
N VAL A 85 -10.98 -17.53 -0.39
CA VAL A 85 -11.78 -18.59 -1.01
C VAL A 85 -12.95 -17.96 -1.77
N THR A 86 -13.25 -18.48 -2.96
CA THR A 86 -14.38 -18.01 -3.77
C THR A 86 -15.71 -18.44 -3.14
N VAL A 87 -16.75 -17.66 -3.37
CA VAL A 87 -18.06 -17.90 -2.74
C VAL A 87 -19.22 -17.69 -3.71
N ASP A 88 -20.35 -18.35 -3.42
CA ASP A 88 -21.66 -18.07 -3.98
C ASP A 88 -22.69 -18.00 -2.86
N LYS A 89 -23.67 -17.10 -2.99
CA LYS A 89 -24.83 -17.08 -2.11
C LYS A 89 -25.66 -18.35 -2.34
N LEU A 90 -26.04 -19.06 -1.27
CA LEU A 90 -26.78 -20.33 -1.34
C LEU A 90 -28.25 -20.12 -1.63
N GLU A 91 -28.91 -19.30 -0.81
CA GLU A 91 -30.35 -19.11 -0.91
C GLU A 91 -30.74 -18.15 -2.04
N GLY A 92 -31.67 -18.56 -2.91
CA GLY A 92 -32.20 -17.75 -4.00
C GLY A 92 -31.26 -17.61 -5.19
N CYS A 93 -30.19 -18.41 -5.27
CA CYS A 93 -29.31 -18.53 -6.42
C CYS A 93 -29.43 -19.91 -7.08
N SER A 94 -29.07 -19.99 -8.37
CA SER A 94 -29.07 -21.24 -9.13
C SER A 94 -27.66 -21.88 -9.10
N THR A 95 -26.85 -21.69 -10.17
CA THR A 95 -25.50 -22.25 -10.29
C THR A 95 -24.40 -21.27 -9.86
N GLY A 96 -24.75 -20.04 -9.48
CA GLY A 96 -23.80 -19.00 -9.08
C GLY A 96 -23.17 -18.20 -10.25
N VAL A 97 -23.33 -18.65 -11.50
CA VAL A 97 -22.60 -18.08 -12.65
C VAL A 97 -23.35 -16.94 -13.32
N SER A 98 -24.70 -16.95 -13.30
CA SER A 98 -25.51 -15.93 -13.97
C SER A 98 -25.24 -14.53 -13.42
N ALA A 99 -25.50 -13.49 -14.22
CA ALA A 99 -25.38 -12.10 -13.74
C ALA A 99 -26.28 -11.84 -12.53
N GLU A 100 -27.43 -12.50 -12.45
CA GLU A 100 -28.37 -12.43 -11.34
C GLU A 100 -27.79 -13.06 -10.08
N ASP A 101 -27.27 -14.29 -10.16
CA ASP A 101 -26.65 -15.01 -9.03
C ASP A 101 -25.42 -14.25 -8.51
N ARG A 102 -24.57 -13.76 -9.44
CA ARG A 102 -23.38 -12.97 -9.06
C ARG A 102 -23.78 -11.66 -8.38
N ALA A 103 -24.77 -10.94 -8.89
CA ALA A 103 -25.26 -9.72 -8.25
C ALA A 103 -25.87 -10.02 -6.86
N ALA A 104 -26.58 -11.12 -6.71
CA ALA A 104 -27.12 -11.55 -5.41
C ALA A 104 -26.00 -11.88 -4.42
N THR A 105 -24.94 -12.56 -4.86
CA THR A 105 -23.77 -12.89 -4.04
C THR A 105 -23.01 -11.63 -3.62
N ILE A 106 -22.75 -10.70 -4.56
CA ILE A 106 -22.06 -9.43 -4.28
C ILE A 106 -22.84 -8.59 -3.27
N ARG A 107 -24.15 -8.44 -3.41
CA ARG A 107 -24.99 -7.73 -2.43
C ARG A 107 -24.96 -8.40 -1.06
N ALA A 108 -25.02 -9.74 -1.01
CA ALA A 108 -24.95 -10.48 0.23
C ALA A 108 -23.61 -10.29 0.97
N LEU A 109 -22.49 -10.15 0.26
CA LEU A 109 -21.20 -9.84 0.88
C LEU A 109 -21.20 -8.47 1.59
N ALA A 110 -21.95 -7.49 1.07
CA ALA A 110 -22.11 -6.16 1.67
C ALA A 110 -23.19 -6.11 2.75
N ASP A 111 -24.14 -7.04 2.78
CA ASP A 111 -25.26 -7.05 3.73
C ASP A 111 -24.79 -7.39 5.15
N PRO A 112 -24.87 -6.48 6.14
CA PRO A 112 -24.49 -6.76 7.53
C PRO A 112 -25.19 -7.97 8.15
N ALA A 113 -26.39 -8.33 7.65
CA ALA A 113 -27.16 -9.47 8.16
C ALA A 113 -26.61 -10.83 7.67
N SER A 114 -25.79 -10.85 6.63
CA SER A 114 -25.20 -12.08 6.09
C SER A 114 -24.19 -12.69 7.06
N LYS A 115 -24.21 -14.00 7.14
CA LYS A 115 -23.38 -14.85 8.01
C LYS A 115 -22.53 -15.82 7.19
N PRO A 116 -21.54 -16.51 7.78
CA PRO A 116 -20.75 -17.52 7.08
C PRO A 116 -21.59 -18.56 6.32
N GLU A 117 -22.72 -18.97 6.90
CA GLU A 117 -23.63 -19.99 6.35
C GLU A 117 -24.43 -19.47 5.14
N THR A 118 -24.46 -18.16 4.90
CA THR A 118 -25.10 -17.57 3.72
C THR A 118 -24.41 -18.01 2.43
N PHE A 119 -23.15 -18.43 2.51
CA PHE A 119 -22.28 -18.66 1.35
C PHE A 119 -21.81 -20.10 1.23
N GLY A 120 -21.95 -20.68 0.03
CA GLY A 120 -21.23 -21.86 -0.41
C GLY A 120 -19.79 -21.56 -0.78
N ARG A 121 -18.89 -22.51 -0.57
CA ARG A 121 -17.44 -22.44 -0.85
C ARG A 121 -16.98 -23.76 -1.47
N PRO A 122 -16.26 -23.77 -2.61
CA PRO A 122 -15.97 -22.62 -3.48
C PRO A 122 -17.19 -22.13 -4.26
N GLY A 123 -17.08 -20.93 -4.86
CA GLY A 123 -18.10 -20.32 -5.71
C GLY A 123 -17.48 -19.57 -6.89
N HIS A 124 -18.21 -18.58 -7.44
CA HIS A 124 -17.83 -17.85 -8.67
C HIS A 124 -17.55 -16.37 -8.45
N ILE A 125 -17.69 -15.86 -7.22
CA ILE A 125 -17.26 -14.52 -6.84
C ILE A 125 -15.93 -14.61 -6.08
N ASN A 126 -15.03 -13.68 -6.36
CA ASN A 126 -13.69 -13.61 -5.80
C ASN A 126 -13.58 -12.47 -4.76
N PRO A 127 -13.81 -12.75 -3.46
CA PRO A 127 -13.60 -11.72 -2.44
C PRO A 127 -12.10 -11.44 -2.25
N LEU A 128 -11.78 -10.16 -1.94
CA LEU A 128 -10.42 -9.70 -1.67
C LEU A 128 -10.36 -9.03 -0.28
N TYR A 129 -9.29 -9.31 0.46
CA TYR A 129 -8.97 -8.57 1.69
C TYR A 129 -8.50 -7.16 1.34
N ALA A 130 -9.18 -6.12 1.81
CA ALA A 130 -8.67 -4.76 1.78
C ALA A 130 -7.97 -4.43 3.10
N GLN A 131 -6.83 -3.75 3.03
CA GLN A 131 -6.08 -3.29 4.21
C GLN A 131 -6.92 -2.27 5.02
N GLU A 132 -6.89 -2.34 6.37
CA GLU A 132 -7.76 -1.55 7.25
C GLU A 132 -7.70 -0.04 7.02
N ARG A 133 -6.57 0.51 6.65
CA ARG A 133 -6.41 1.94 6.39
C ARG A 133 -6.65 2.33 4.93
N GLY A 134 -7.14 1.39 4.12
CA GLY A 134 -7.44 1.62 2.72
C GLY A 134 -6.22 2.07 1.92
N VAL A 135 -6.43 3.01 0.98
CA VAL A 135 -5.35 3.53 0.11
C VAL A 135 -4.20 4.19 0.87
N LEU A 136 -4.41 4.63 2.11
CA LEU A 136 -3.35 5.18 2.96
C LEU A 136 -2.38 4.11 3.48
N LYS A 137 -2.73 2.83 3.37
CA LYS A 137 -1.87 1.69 3.72
C LYS A 137 -1.30 1.03 2.47
N ARG A 138 -2.12 0.78 1.45
CA ARG A 138 -1.73 0.17 0.19
C ARG A 138 -2.42 0.90 -0.98
N ALA A 139 -1.62 1.48 -1.87
CA ALA A 139 -2.11 2.23 -3.03
C ALA A 139 -2.56 1.28 -4.16
N GLY A 140 -3.62 0.50 -3.94
CA GLY A 140 -4.16 -0.48 -4.87
C GLY A 140 -5.66 -0.33 -5.10
N HIS A 141 -6.16 -0.88 -6.24
CA HIS A 141 -7.58 -0.85 -6.62
C HIS A 141 -8.48 -1.48 -5.54
N THR A 142 -8.02 -2.54 -4.87
CA THR A 142 -8.71 -3.20 -3.74
C THR A 142 -9.06 -2.21 -2.64
N GLU A 143 -8.08 -1.43 -2.19
CA GLU A 143 -8.23 -0.44 -1.13
C GLU A 143 -9.03 0.77 -1.62
N ALA A 144 -8.79 1.22 -2.87
CA ALA A 144 -9.51 2.33 -3.48
C ALA A 144 -11.02 2.05 -3.57
N ALA A 145 -11.40 0.84 -3.92
CA ALA A 145 -12.79 0.42 -4.01
C ALA A 145 -13.52 0.48 -2.66
N VAL A 146 -12.89 -0.02 -1.59
CA VAL A 146 -13.44 0.03 -0.23
C VAL A 146 -13.52 1.47 0.29
N ASP A 147 -12.49 2.28 0.02
CA ASP A 147 -12.48 3.68 0.46
C ASP A 147 -13.53 4.52 -0.26
N LEU A 148 -13.72 4.38 -1.56
CA LEU A 148 -14.76 5.08 -2.31
C LEU A 148 -16.16 4.70 -1.81
N ALA A 149 -16.44 3.41 -1.53
CA ALA A 149 -17.71 2.97 -0.96
C ALA A 149 -17.93 3.59 0.43
N ARG A 150 -16.91 3.60 1.28
CA ARG A 150 -16.96 4.23 2.63
C ARG A 150 -17.20 5.72 2.56
N LEU A 151 -16.47 6.45 1.70
CA LEU A 151 -16.61 7.89 1.50
C LEU A 151 -17.99 8.27 0.93
N ALA A 152 -18.58 7.38 0.12
CA ALA A 152 -19.94 7.54 -0.36
C ALA A 152 -21.02 7.32 0.73
N GLY A 153 -20.64 6.93 1.96
CA GLY A 153 -21.56 6.64 3.06
C GLY A 153 -22.29 5.28 2.92
N LEU A 154 -21.74 4.38 2.12
CA LEU A 154 -22.26 3.05 1.85
C LEU A 154 -21.48 1.99 2.64
N GLN A 155 -21.94 0.73 2.61
CA GLN A 155 -21.17 -0.37 3.18
C GLN A 155 -19.78 -0.42 2.50
N PRO A 156 -18.69 -0.57 3.25
CA PRO A 156 -17.32 -0.51 2.74
C PRO A 156 -16.96 -1.78 1.95
N VAL A 157 -17.82 -2.17 1.03
CA VAL A 157 -17.70 -3.33 0.14
C VAL A 157 -18.00 -2.86 -1.27
N ALA A 158 -17.17 -3.22 -2.23
CA ALA A 158 -17.35 -2.83 -3.62
C ALA A 158 -17.19 -4.03 -4.56
N ALA A 159 -17.64 -3.89 -5.80
CA ALA A 159 -17.25 -4.78 -6.90
C ALA A 159 -16.29 -4.04 -7.80
N LEU A 160 -15.26 -4.71 -8.26
CA LEU A 160 -14.30 -4.22 -9.25
C LEU A 160 -13.99 -5.26 -10.32
N ILE A 161 -13.57 -4.78 -11.49
CA ILE A 161 -13.09 -5.60 -12.59
C ILE A 161 -12.12 -4.77 -13.44
N GLU A 162 -11.01 -5.36 -13.82
CA GLU A 162 -10.01 -4.73 -14.69
C GLU A 162 -10.58 -4.49 -16.10
N ILE A 163 -10.15 -3.40 -16.74
CA ILE A 163 -10.59 -3.02 -18.09
C ILE A 163 -9.54 -3.49 -19.10
N MET A 164 -9.99 -4.35 -20.01
CA MET A 164 -9.20 -4.87 -21.12
C MET A 164 -9.74 -4.35 -22.45
N ASN A 165 -8.85 -4.18 -23.41
CA ASN A 165 -9.16 -3.90 -24.80
C ASN A 165 -9.84 -5.12 -25.49
N GLU A 166 -10.44 -4.91 -26.65
CA GLU A 166 -11.12 -5.99 -27.41
C GLU A 166 -10.16 -7.08 -27.89
N ASP A 167 -8.90 -6.74 -28.06
CA ASP A 167 -7.82 -7.66 -28.46
C ASP A 167 -7.25 -8.48 -27.28
N GLY A 168 -7.73 -8.23 -26.06
CA GLY A 168 -7.29 -8.90 -24.84
C GLY A 168 -6.07 -8.26 -24.15
N THR A 169 -5.55 -7.15 -24.65
CA THR A 169 -4.53 -6.37 -23.96
C THR A 169 -5.15 -5.52 -22.84
N MET A 170 -4.36 -5.15 -21.82
CA MET A 170 -4.85 -4.25 -20.77
C MET A 170 -5.06 -2.85 -21.33
N ALA A 171 -6.21 -2.23 -21.01
CA ALA A 171 -6.46 -0.84 -21.34
C ALA A 171 -5.53 0.08 -20.54
N ARG A 172 -4.92 1.04 -21.23
CA ARG A 172 -4.05 2.06 -20.64
C ARG A 172 -4.74 3.42 -20.69
N MET A 173 -4.15 4.45 -20.06
CA MET A 173 -4.77 5.75 -19.92
C MET A 173 -5.47 6.28 -21.19
N PRO A 174 -4.86 6.24 -22.42
CA PRO A 174 -5.53 6.72 -23.64
C PRO A 174 -6.77 5.90 -24.04
N ASP A 175 -6.85 4.62 -23.63
CA ASP A 175 -8.00 3.76 -23.87
C ASP A 175 -9.08 3.98 -22.80
N LEU A 176 -8.65 4.16 -21.54
CA LEU A 176 -9.53 4.44 -20.41
C LEU A 176 -10.26 5.77 -20.54
N GLU A 177 -9.61 6.80 -21.09
CA GLU A 177 -10.24 8.08 -21.44
C GLU A 177 -11.39 7.89 -22.46
N LYS A 178 -11.16 7.08 -23.52
CA LYS A 178 -12.21 6.74 -24.48
C LYS A 178 -13.37 5.96 -23.85
N VAL A 179 -13.05 5.04 -22.95
CA VAL A 179 -14.08 4.26 -22.20
C VAL A 179 -14.89 5.19 -21.29
N SER A 180 -14.22 6.10 -20.58
CA SER A 180 -14.86 7.13 -19.75
C SER A 180 -15.83 8.00 -20.57
N GLU A 181 -15.37 8.56 -21.70
CA GLU A 181 -16.22 9.35 -22.60
C GLU A 181 -17.39 8.55 -23.15
N LYS A 182 -17.14 7.33 -23.64
CA LYS A 182 -18.14 6.48 -24.27
C LYS A 182 -19.31 6.15 -23.34
N TYR A 183 -19.04 5.94 -22.05
CA TYR A 183 -20.05 5.52 -21.08
C TYR A 183 -20.43 6.66 -20.10
N GLY A 184 -19.82 7.83 -20.20
CA GLY A 184 -20.07 8.98 -19.32
C GLY A 184 -19.70 8.69 -17.86
N LEU A 185 -18.57 7.99 -17.64
CA LEU A 185 -18.11 7.57 -16.32
C LEU A 185 -16.98 8.47 -15.82
N SER A 186 -16.96 8.75 -14.53
CA SER A 186 -15.84 9.46 -13.91
C SER A 186 -14.56 8.61 -13.96
N LEU A 187 -13.44 9.28 -14.24
CA LEU A 187 -12.09 8.72 -14.30
C LEU A 187 -11.21 9.43 -13.27
N VAL A 188 -10.74 8.70 -12.26
CA VAL A 188 -9.91 9.23 -11.16
C VAL A 188 -8.68 8.36 -10.91
N SER A 189 -7.65 8.92 -10.26
CA SER A 189 -6.46 8.16 -9.89
C SER A 189 -6.45 7.77 -8.41
N ILE A 190 -5.79 6.65 -8.08
CA ILE A 190 -5.51 6.27 -6.69
C ILE A 190 -4.67 7.35 -6.00
N LYS A 191 -3.77 8.01 -6.71
CA LYS A 191 -2.95 9.12 -6.22
C LYS A 191 -3.82 10.29 -5.73
N ASP A 192 -4.82 10.69 -6.51
CA ASP A 192 -5.73 11.77 -6.12
C ASP A 192 -6.63 11.34 -4.94
N LEU A 193 -7.04 10.07 -4.90
CA LEU A 193 -7.81 9.53 -3.77
C LEU A 193 -6.96 9.53 -2.48
N ILE A 194 -5.68 9.20 -2.54
CA ILE A 194 -4.76 9.31 -1.39
C ILE A 194 -4.68 10.75 -0.92
N ALA A 195 -4.46 11.71 -1.83
CA ALA A 195 -4.38 13.13 -1.50
C ALA A 195 -5.69 13.64 -0.85
N TYR A 196 -6.84 13.23 -1.39
CA TYR A 196 -8.15 13.53 -0.82
C TYR A 196 -8.31 12.97 0.60
N ARG A 197 -7.97 11.70 0.82
CA ARG A 197 -8.03 11.03 2.13
C ARG A 197 -7.10 11.68 3.16
N MET A 198 -5.92 12.13 2.74
CA MET A 198 -5.00 12.86 3.62
C MET A 198 -5.57 14.20 4.04
N LYS A 199 -6.14 14.97 3.10
CA LYS A 199 -6.78 16.24 3.37
C LYS A 199 -8.02 16.09 4.26
N GLU A 200 -8.87 15.11 3.99
CA GLU A 200 -10.04 14.78 4.84
C GLU A 200 -9.62 14.53 6.30
N GLN A 201 -8.50 13.82 6.50
CA GLN A 201 -7.94 13.58 7.82
C GLN A 201 -7.42 14.87 8.49
N GLU A 202 -6.82 15.79 7.72
CA GLU A 202 -6.36 17.08 8.23
C GLU A 202 -7.53 18.00 8.60
N ASP A 203 -8.56 18.07 7.77
CA ASP A 203 -9.77 18.87 8.00
C ASP A 203 -10.57 18.37 9.21
N ALA A 204 -10.72 17.04 9.36
CA ALA A 204 -11.33 16.45 10.54
C ALA A 204 -10.54 16.75 11.82
N ASN A 205 -9.21 16.77 11.75
CA ASN A 205 -8.34 17.15 12.86
C ASN A 205 -8.48 18.64 13.24
N SER A 206 -8.61 19.54 12.26
CA SER A 206 -8.77 20.98 12.51
C SER A 206 -10.13 21.31 13.13
N GLN A 207 -11.19 20.59 12.77
CA GLN A 207 -12.52 20.74 13.37
C GLN A 207 -12.62 20.15 14.78
N LEU A 208 -11.91 19.02 15.05
CA LEU A 208 -11.85 18.40 16.37
C LEU A 208 -10.94 19.14 17.36
N SER A 209 -9.93 19.87 16.89
CA SER A 209 -9.10 20.73 17.74
C SER A 209 -9.88 21.90 18.34
N THR A 210 -11.04 22.26 17.77
CA THR A 210 -11.97 23.24 18.31
C THR A 210 -12.98 22.67 19.29
N LEU A 211 -13.17 21.34 19.38
CA LEU A 211 -14.24 20.72 20.18
C LEU A 211 -13.83 19.68 21.22
N ASN A 212 -12.66 19.07 21.16
CA ASN A 212 -12.12 18.25 22.28
C ASN A 212 -10.71 17.70 21.98
N SER A 213 -9.83 17.82 22.95
CA SER A 213 -8.43 17.38 22.95
C SER A 213 -8.21 15.86 23.05
N GLN A 214 -8.99 15.01 22.40
CA GLN A 214 -8.72 13.56 22.36
C GLN A 214 -9.44 12.89 21.18
N LEU A 215 -8.68 12.34 20.28
CA LEU A 215 -8.90 11.41 19.16
C LEU A 215 -8.54 12.03 17.78
N SER A 216 -7.22 12.18 17.56
CA SER A 216 -6.69 12.63 16.28
C SER A 216 -6.39 11.44 15.37
N THR A 217 -6.82 11.51 14.11
CA THR A 217 -6.38 10.65 13.01
C THR A 217 -5.03 11.10 12.42
N VAL A 218 -4.23 11.87 13.14
CA VAL A 218 -2.81 12.09 12.86
C VAL A 218 -2.11 10.75 13.03
N LEU A 219 -1.56 10.20 11.94
CA LEU A 219 -0.86 8.92 11.98
C LEU A 219 0.39 8.96 12.83
N VAL A 220 0.99 10.14 12.98
CA VAL A 220 2.23 10.35 13.73
C VAL A 220 2.15 11.60 14.59
N GLU A 221 2.53 11.48 15.85
CA GLU A 221 2.76 12.57 16.78
C GLU A 221 4.25 12.92 16.76
N ARG A 222 4.58 14.23 16.71
CA ARG A 222 5.96 14.72 16.75
C ARG A 222 6.38 14.97 18.18
N GLY A 223 7.53 14.43 18.60
CA GLY A 223 8.17 14.73 19.88
C GLY A 223 9.16 15.90 19.84
N GLU A 224 9.88 16.06 20.93
CA GLU A 224 10.90 17.11 21.09
C GLU A 224 12.13 16.87 20.20
N THR A 225 12.73 17.95 19.75
CA THR A 225 13.95 17.92 18.94
C THR A 225 15.17 18.20 19.80
N VAL A 226 16.18 17.35 19.72
CA VAL A 226 17.46 17.50 20.45
C VAL A 226 18.66 17.42 19.52
N SER A 227 19.80 17.93 19.96
CA SER A 227 21.08 17.72 19.28
C SER A 227 21.59 16.31 19.53
N LEU A 228 22.08 15.66 18.48
CA LEU A 228 22.65 14.32 18.52
C LEU A 228 24.03 14.34 17.82
N PRO A 229 25.12 14.51 18.53
CA PRO A 229 26.48 14.27 17.99
C PRO A 229 26.69 12.77 17.77
N THR A 230 27.24 12.39 16.62
CA THR A 230 27.54 11.00 16.26
C THR A 230 28.88 10.88 15.58
N GLU A 231 29.44 9.66 15.48
CA GLU A 231 30.66 9.39 14.69
C GLU A 231 30.53 9.75 13.21
N PHE A 232 29.28 9.86 12.70
CA PHE A 232 28.98 10.10 11.29
C PHE A 232 28.55 11.54 11.01
N GLY A 233 28.64 12.43 11.99
CA GLY A 233 28.29 13.83 11.93
C GLY A 233 27.32 14.26 13.04
N ASP A 234 27.10 15.59 13.14
CA ASP A 234 26.16 16.19 14.08
C ASP A 234 24.79 16.37 13.45
N PHE A 235 23.77 15.84 14.11
CA PHE A 235 22.38 15.88 13.65
C PHE A 235 21.46 16.49 14.71
N LYS A 236 20.28 16.92 14.29
CA LYS A 236 19.10 17.12 15.15
C LYS A 236 18.25 15.85 15.08
N LEU A 237 17.89 15.29 16.24
CA LEU A 237 17.03 14.10 16.35
C LEU A 237 15.65 14.52 16.81
N THR A 238 14.61 14.05 16.10
CA THR A 238 13.21 14.23 16.47
C THR A 238 12.51 12.86 16.46
N PRO A 239 11.93 12.39 17.58
CA PRO A 239 11.11 11.18 17.58
C PRO A 239 9.70 11.48 17.04
N PHE A 240 9.08 10.46 16.46
CA PHE A 240 7.69 10.46 16.04
C PHE A 240 7.02 9.18 16.54
N ARG A 241 5.84 9.31 17.15
CA ARG A 241 5.02 8.16 17.58
C ARG A 241 3.93 7.90 16.57
N GLN A 242 3.84 6.68 16.06
CA GLN A 242 2.73 6.24 15.24
C GLN A 242 1.52 5.93 16.14
N LEU A 243 0.42 6.66 15.95
CA LEU A 243 -0.73 6.60 16.87
C LEU A 243 -1.55 5.31 16.74
N SER A 244 -1.51 4.65 15.57
CA SER A 244 -2.28 3.42 15.33
C SER A 244 -1.76 2.19 16.09
N ASN A 245 -0.46 2.15 16.44
CA ASN A 245 0.19 0.99 17.05
C ASN A 245 1.22 1.34 18.14
N GLY A 246 1.40 2.65 18.42
CA GLY A 246 2.34 3.15 19.43
C GLY A 246 3.82 3.02 19.07
N LEU A 247 4.17 2.61 17.84
CA LEU A 247 5.56 2.51 17.43
C LEU A 247 6.22 3.89 17.36
N GLU A 248 7.47 3.96 17.82
CA GLU A 248 8.27 5.17 17.77
C GLU A 248 9.28 5.09 16.63
N HIS A 249 9.30 6.14 15.82
CA HIS A 249 10.21 6.35 14.69
C HIS A 249 11.14 7.52 14.99
N VAL A 250 12.27 7.59 14.32
CA VAL A 250 13.26 8.65 14.57
C VAL A 250 13.60 9.35 13.26
N VAL A 251 13.73 10.67 13.34
CA VAL A 251 14.23 11.49 12.24
C VAL A 251 15.54 12.15 12.64
N LEU A 252 16.56 12.01 11.79
CA LEU A 252 17.81 12.74 11.89
C LEU A 252 17.84 13.82 10.81
N VAL A 253 18.12 15.05 11.20
CA VAL A 253 18.16 16.21 10.31
C VAL A 253 19.50 16.91 10.44
N LYS A 254 20.05 17.33 9.29
CA LYS A 254 21.16 18.27 9.21
C LYS A 254 20.79 19.44 8.32
N GLY A 255 21.17 20.65 8.71
CA GLY A 255 20.86 21.88 7.98
C GLY A 255 19.38 22.28 8.06
N GLU A 256 19.01 23.26 7.23
CA GLU A 256 17.64 23.77 7.05
C GLU A 256 17.35 23.91 5.57
N TRP A 257 16.07 23.82 5.18
CA TRP A 257 15.63 23.89 3.79
C TRP A 257 14.29 24.63 3.65
N GLN A 258 14.01 25.09 2.43
CA GLN A 258 12.70 25.60 2.06
C GLN A 258 11.80 24.45 1.60
N THR A 259 10.48 24.60 1.74
CA THR A 259 9.49 23.53 1.45
C THR A 259 9.62 22.95 0.02
N ASP A 260 9.98 23.79 -0.96
CA ASP A 260 10.12 23.36 -2.37
C ASP A 260 11.55 22.97 -2.76
N GLU A 261 12.47 22.96 -1.82
CA GLU A 261 13.87 22.64 -2.08
C GLU A 261 14.08 21.13 -2.10
N PRO A 262 14.68 20.55 -3.17
CA PRO A 262 15.05 19.14 -3.18
C PRO A 262 16.11 18.83 -2.15
N ILE A 263 15.83 17.93 -1.20
CA ILE A 263 16.78 17.56 -0.13
C ILE A 263 17.22 16.11 -0.24
N LEU A 264 18.46 15.86 0.20
CA LEU A 264 18.98 14.52 0.32
C LEU A 264 18.23 13.75 1.41
N CYS A 265 17.62 12.63 1.05
CA CYS A 265 16.75 11.86 1.94
C CYS A 265 17.09 10.37 1.95
N ARG A 266 17.09 9.77 3.13
CA ARG A 266 17.05 8.31 3.30
C ARG A 266 15.86 7.92 4.17
N VAL A 267 15.00 7.06 3.67
CA VAL A 267 14.02 6.33 4.49
C VAL A 267 14.61 4.97 4.81
N HIS A 268 14.96 4.73 6.06
CA HIS A 268 15.60 3.50 6.54
C HIS A 268 14.65 2.73 7.44
N SER A 269 14.38 1.46 7.13
CA SER A 269 13.63 0.58 8.03
C SER A 269 14.60 -0.10 8.98
N SER A 270 14.27 -0.12 10.27
CA SER A 270 15.12 -0.69 11.32
C SER A 270 15.54 -2.12 11.03
N CYS A 271 16.77 -2.41 11.36
CA CYS A 271 17.37 -3.72 11.27
C CYS A 271 18.28 -3.93 12.48
N MET A 272 17.73 -4.35 13.60
CA MET A 272 18.50 -4.49 14.87
C MET A 272 19.80 -5.27 14.68
N THR A 273 19.75 -6.37 13.93
CA THR A 273 20.95 -7.18 13.69
C THR A 273 22.00 -6.47 12.85
N GLY A 274 21.61 -5.67 11.85
CA GLY A 274 22.54 -4.92 11.01
C GLY A 274 22.96 -3.59 11.63
N ASP A 275 21.99 -2.81 12.11
CA ASP A 275 22.22 -1.43 12.55
C ASP A 275 22.92 -1.36 13.92
N ILE A 276 22.62 -2.31 14.83
CA ILE A 276 23.18 -2.32 16.20
C ILE A 276 24.31 -3.34 16.33
N PHE A 277 24.10 -4.57 15.86
CA PHE A 277 25.07 -5.65 16.07
C PHE A 277 26.07 -5.85 14.91
N GLY A 278 26.00 -5.03 13.85
CA GLY A 278 26.92 -5.10 12.72
C GLY A 278 26.87 -6.45 11.98
N SER A 279 25.68 -7.08 11.88
CA SER A 279 25.52 -8.37 11.21
C SER A 279 25.97 -8.28 9.77
N LYS A 280 26.81 -9.22 9.35
CA LYS A 280 27.27 -9.37 7.95
C LYS A 280 26.26 -10.07 7.03
N ARG A 281 25.11 -10.53 7.56
CA ARG A 281 24.04 -11.17 6.74
C ARG A 281 23.29 -10.16 5.87
N CYS A 282 23.39 -8.87 6.14
CA CYS A 282 22.77 -7.80 5.35
C CYS A 282 23.71 -6.60 5.24
N GLU A 283 23.34 -5.60 4.49
CA GLU A 283 24.05 -4.33 4.32
C GLU A 283 23.41 -3.15 5.07
N CYS A 284 22.42 -3.42 5.94
CA CYS A 284 21.57 -2.35 6.53
C CYS A 284 22.38 -1.32 7.33
N GLY A 285 23.18 -1.75 8.30
CA GLY A 285 23.99 -0.84 9.12
C GLY A 285 24.98 -0.01 8.28
N GLU A 286 25.67 -0.66 7.33
CA GLU A 286 26.59 0.05 6.42
C GLU A 286 25.87 1.07 5.54
N GLN A 287 24.64 0.77 5.08
CA GLN A 287 23.81 1.72 4.33
C GLN A 287 23.37 2.90 5.22
N LEU A 288 23.01 2.65 6.49
CA LEU A 288 22.62 3.71 7.42
C LEU A 288 23.81 4.65 7.66
N HIS A 289 24.97 4.12 8.01
CA HIS A 289 26.18 4.90 8.25
C HIS A 289 26.61 5.70 7.00
N LYS A 290 26.56 5.07 5.82
CA LYS A 290 26.86 5.74 4.55
C LYS A 290 25.86 6.87 4.27
N ALA A 291 24.57 6.67 4.52
CA ALA A 291 23.57 7.72 4.36
C ALA A 291 23.82 8.91 5.32
N MET A 292 24.17 8.63 6.58
CA MET A 292 24.54 9.68 7.56
C MET A 292 25.75 10.48 7.09
N GLN A 293 26.81 9.80 6.64
CA GLN A 293 28.01 10.45 6.11
C GLN A 293 27.71 11.29 4.84
N MET A 294 26.84 10.82 3.96
CA MET A 294 26.44 11.58 2.77
C MET A 294 25.68 12.85 3.14
N VAL A 295 24.73 12.77 4.08
CA VAL A 295 24.00 13.94 4.59
C VAL A 295 24.94 14.90 5.32
N ASP A 296 25.87 14.37 6.11
CA ASP A 296 26.87 15.18 6.80
C ASP A 296 27.75 15.96 5.84
N LYS A 297 28.28 15.28 4.81
CA LYS A 297 29.11 15.88 3.77
C LYS A 297 28.36 16.93 2.93
N GLU A 298 27.08 16.71 2.64
CA GLU A 298 26.24 17.68 1.93
C GLU A 298 25.88 18.88 2.81
N GLY A 299 25.92 18.71 4.14
CA GLY A 299 25.56 19.75 5.11
C GLY A 299 24.05 19.96 5.25
N LYS A 300 23.23 19.28 4.49
CA LYS A 300 21.76 19.39 4.45
C LYS A 300 21.13 18.06 4.07
N GLY A 301 20.11 17.62 4.83
CA GLY A 301 19.34 16.43 4.50
C GLY A 301 18.62 15.81 5.68
N ILE A 302 17.88 14.74 5.39
CA ILE A 302 17.00 14.06 6.34
C ILE A 302 17.16 12.53 6.24
N ILE A 303 17.20 11.87 7.39
CA ILE A 303 17.13 10.41 7.51
C ILE A 303 15.91 10.06 8.35
N VAL A 304 14.94 9.36 7.76
CA VAL A 304 13.77 8.83 8.46
C VAL A 304 14.05 7.38 8.82
N TYR A 305 14.23 7.10 10.11
CA TYR A 305 14.47 5.76 10.63
C TYR A 305 13.13 5.18 11.14
N LEU A 306 12.56 4.26 10.37
CA LEU A 306 11.28 3.63 10.67
C LEU A 306 11.47 2.36 11.48
N ASN A 307 10.80 2.25 12.61
CA ASN A 307 10.77 1.05 13.44
C ASN A 307 9.85 -0.01 12.80
N GLN A 308 10.33 -0.62 11.72
CA GLN A 308 9.64 -1.64 10.92
C GLN A 308 10.59 -2.81 10.66
N GLU A 309 11.00 -3.48 11.75
CA GLU A 309 11.96 -4.57 11.74
C GLU A 309 11.52 -5.71 10.81
N GLY A 310 12.49 -6.29 10.10
CA GLY A 310 12.23 -7.43 9.21
C GLY A 310 11.30 -7.10 8.04
N ARG A 311 11.26 -5.85 7.57
CA ARG A 311 10.30 -5.34 6.58
C ARG A 311 8.84 -5.39 7.07
N GLY A 312 8.62 -5.14 8.34
CA GLY A 312 7.28 -5.11 8.96
C GLY A 312 6.88 -6.41 9.68
N ILE A 313 7.57 -7.53 9.47
CA ILE A 313 7.23 -8.82 10.10
C ILE A 313 7.71 -8.94 11.55
N GLY A 314 8.51 -8.01 12.03
CA GLY A 314 9.08 -7.99 13.37
C GLY A 314 10.30 -8.88 13.56
N LEU A 315 11.01 -8.67 14.69
CA LEU A 315 12.28 -9.37 14.98
C LEU A 315 12.09 -10.89 15.10
N MET A 316 11.06 -11.35 15.79
CA MET A 316 10.85 -12.79 16.00
C MET A 316 10.69 -13.55 14.68
N ASN A 317 9.88 -13.04 13.78
CA ASN A 317 9.66 -13.68 12.48
C ASN A 317 10.87 -13.54 11.54
N LYS A 318 11.60 -12.43 11.62
CA LYS A 318 12.88 -12.28 10.94
C LYS A 318 13.89 -13.35 11.38
N ILE A 319 13.97 -13.70 12.67
CA ILE A 319 14.88 -14.76 13.15
C ILE A 319 14.38 -16.15 12.69
N ARG A 320 13.06 -16.36 12.65
CA ARG A 320 12.49 -17.58 12.03
C ARG A 320 12.86 -17.68 10.54
N ALA A 321 12.75 -16.58 9.78
CA ALA A 321 13.18 -16.52 8.39
C ALA A 321 14.68 -16.81 8.24
N TYR A 322 15.52 -16.30 9.13
CA TYR A 322 16.97 -16.66 9.15
C TYR A 322 17.18 -18.15 9.34
N LYS A 323 16.38 -18.82 10.18
CA LYS A 323 16.47 -20.26 10.39
C LYS A 323 16.12 -21.05 9.13
N LEU A 324 15.07 -20.63 8.40
CA LEU A 324 14.70 -21.22 7.11
C LEU A 324 15.78 -20.97 6.04
N GLN A 325 16.40 -19.80 6.03
CA GLN A 325 17.53 -19.49 5.13
C GLN A 325 18.76 -20.38 5.41
N GLU A 326 19.02 -20.75 6.66
CA GLU A 326 20.07 -21.73 7.03
C GLU A 326 19.75 -23.14 6.50
N GLN A 327 18.48 -23.44 6.26
CA GLN A 327 18.01 -24.71 5.68
C GLN A 327 17.95 -24.69 4.16
N GLY A 328 18.31 -23.57 3.52
CA GLY A 328 18.46 -23.45 2.08
C GLY A 328 17.46 -22.55 1.37
N GLU A 329 16.42 -22.05 2.05
CA GLU A 329 15.49 -21.09 1.47
C GLU A 329 16.17 -19.73 1.21
N ASP A 330 15.63 -18.95 0.29
CA ASP A 330 16.02 -17.53 0.18
C ASP A 330 15.11 -16.63 1.03
N THR A 331 15.39 -15.31 1.03
CA THR A 331 14.65 -14.35 1.87
C THR A 331 13.17 -14.25 1.51
N VAL A 332 12.83 -14.35 0.22
CA VAL A 332 11.45 -14.28 -0.26
C VAL A 332 10.72 -15.56 0.12
N GLU A 333 11.30 -16.72 -0.19
CA GLU A 333 10.76 -18.03 0.16
C GLU A 333 10.52 -18.18 1.66
N ALA A 334 11.49 -17.77 2.50
CA ALA A 334 11.37 -17.82 3.94
C ALA A 334 10.23 -16.93 4.50
N ASN A 335 10.05 -15.72 3.96
CA ASN A 335 8.93 -14.86 4.37
C ASN A 335 7.59 -15.48 3.98
N ILE A 336 7.47 -15.97 2.78
CA ILE A 336 6.28 -16.62 2.25
C ILE A 336 5.93 -17.88 3.08
N HIS A 337 6.93 -18.72 3.39
CA HIS A 337 6.76 -19.89 4.26
C HIS A 337 6.19 -19.54 5.64
N LEU A 338 6.55 -18.38 6.16
CA LEU A 338 6.03 -17.85 7.43
C LEU A 338 4.67 -17.14 7.30
N GLY A 339 4.07 -17.09 6.11
CA GLY A 339 2.77 -16.47 5.85
C GLY A 339 2.80 -14.96 5.66
N PHE A 340 3.97 -14.38 5.36
CA PHE A 340 4.14 -12.93 5.13
C PHE A 340 4.37 -12.60 3.66
N GLN A 341 3.97 -11.39 3.26
CA GLN A 341 4.37 -10.83 1.98
C GLN A 341 5.89 -10.56 1.95
N PRO A 342 6.51 -10.46 0.77
CA PRO A 342 7.92 -10.09 0.64
C PRO A 342 8.25 -8.73 1.27
N ASP A 343 7.26 -7.83 1.36
CA ASP A 343 7.39 -6.49 1.94
C ASP A 343 6.08 -6.05 2.63
N GLU A 344 6.07 -6.03 3.97
CA GLU A 344 4.95 -5.62 4.84
C GLU A 344 5.10 -4.19 5.37
N ARG A 345 5.99 -3.37 4.80
CA ARG A 345 6.27 -2.01 5.30
C ARG A 345 5.14 -1.05 5.00
N ASP A 346 4.86 -0.18 5.98
CA ASP A 346 3.98 0.97 5.85
C ASP A 346 4.77 2.19 5.37
N TYR A 347 4.67 2.51 4.08
CA TYR A 347 5.33 3.68 3.50
C TYR A 347 4.59 4.99 3.81
N GLY A 348 3.30 4.93 4.12
CA GLY A 348 2.48 6.10 4.47
C GLY A 348 2.97 6.82 5.73
N VAL A 349 3.43 6.08 6.73
CA VAL A 349 4.05 6.67 7.95
C VAL A 349 5.30 7.46 7.60
N GLY A 350 6.17 6.92 6.74
CA GLY A 350 7.38 7.61 6.28
C GLY A 350 7.06 8.90 5.53
N ALA A 351 6.07 8.88 4.65
CA ALA A 351 5.62 10.04 3.88
C ALA A 351 5.05 11.13 4.80
N GLN A 352 4.20 10.77 5.78
CA GLN A 352 3.66 11.75 6.72
C GLN A 352 4.72 12.39 7.62
N ILE A 353 5.71 11.61 8.05
CA ILE A 353 6.86 12.16 8.78
C ILE A 353 7.59 13.18 7.91
N LEU A 354 7.87 12.86 6.65
CA LEU A 354 8.55 13.76 5.70
C LEU A 354 7.75 15.04 5.49
N GLN A 355 6.45 14.96 5.28
CA GLN A 355 5.56 16.12 5.15
C GLN A 355 5.57 17.01 6.40
N LYS A 356 5.47 16.42 7.60
CA LYS A 356 5.57 17.16 8.87
C LYS A 356 6.94 17.82 9.10
N MET A 357 7.98 17.31 8.44
CA MET A 357 9.31 17.90 8.43
C MET A 357 9.51 18.93 7.31
N GLY A 358 8.49 19.20 6.48
CA GLY A 358 8.56 20.13 5.35
C GLY A 358 9.41 19.60 4.19
N ALA A 359 9.53 18.26 4.05
CA ALA A 359 10.35 17.59 3.07
C ALA A 359 9.45 16.98 1.98
N SER A 360 8.97 17.79 1.04
CA SER A 360 8.06 17.39 -0.03
C SER A 360 8.78 17.00 -1.33
N LYS A 361 10.01 17.51 -1.57
CA LYS A 361 10.85 17.19 -2.74
C LYS A 361 12.14 16.51 -2.29
N LEU A 362 12.40 15.31 -2.83
CA LEU A 362 13.49 14.48 -2.35
C LEU A 362 14.47 14.09 -3.45
N ARG A 363 15.74 14.13 -3.11
CA ARG A 363 16.82 13.35 -3.73
C ARG A 363 16.95 12.07 -2.90
N LEU A 364 16.28 11.00 -3.33
CA LEU A 364 16.06 9.81 -2.49
C LEU A 364 17.22 8.80 -2.62
N MET A 365 17.89 8.51 -1.50
CA MET A 365 18.91 7.46 -1.42
C MET A 365 18.24 6.09 -1.32
N THR A 366 18.09 5.39 -2.44
CA THR A 366 17.49 4.04 -2.48
C THR A 366 17.95 3.24 -3.69
N ASN A 367 17.97 1.91 -3.53
CA ASN A 367 18.14 0.95 -4.61
C ASN A 367 16.84 0.16 -4.85
N ASN A 368 15.77 0.45 -4.08
CA ASN A 368 14.49 -0.24 -4.13
C ASN A 368 13.44 0.61 -4.87
N PRO A 369 12.99 0.22 -6.07
CA PRO A 369 11.97 0.96 -6.82
C PRO A 369 10.63 1.03 -6.10
N ILE A 370 10.20 -0.04 -5.41
CA ILE A 370 8.93 -0.06 -4.65
C ILE A 370 8.89 1.03 -3.59
N LYS A 371 10.02 1.35 -2.95
CA LYS A 371 10.11 2.43 -1.96
C LYS A 371 9.83 3.80 -2.58
N ARG A 372 10.30 4.03 -3.79
CA ARG A 372 10.04 5.26 -4.55
C ARG A 372 8.54 5.41 -4.80
N VAL A 373 7.93 4.41 -5.45
CA VAL A 373 6.50 4.38 -5.74
C VAL A 373 5.66 4.56 -4.47
N GLY A 374 6.04 3.88 -3.39
CA GLY A 374 5.37 4.01 -2.10
C GLY A 374 5.36 5.44 -1.53
N LEU A 375 6.42 6.22 -1.70
CA LEU A 375 6.48 7.61 -1.26
C LEU A 375 5.75 8.57 -2.23
N GLU A 376 5.91 8.38 -3.53
CA GLU A 376 5.26 9.19 -4.58
C GLU A 376 3.73 9.08 -4.48
N SER A 377 3.21 7.89 -4.18
CA SER A 377 1.77 7.67 -3.97
C SER A 377 1.18 8.50 -2.81
N PHE A 378 2.02 8.95 -1.88
CA PHE A 378 1.62 9.82 -0.76
C PHE A 378 2.01 11.29 -0.96
N GLY A 379 2.22 11.72 -2.22
CA GLY A 379 2.43 13.12 -2.57
C GLY A 379 3.84 13.66 -2.33
N ILE A 380 4.84 12.79 -2.13
CA ILE A 380 6.25 13.15 -2.07
C ILE A 380 6.81 13.15 -3.50
N GLU A 381 7.40 14.25 -3.93
CA GLU A 381 8.05 14.36 -5.25
C GLU A 381 9.49 13.81 -5.17
N ILE A 382 9.82 12.77 -5.94
CA ILE A 382 11.18 12.24 -6.04
C ILE A 382 11.84 12.80 -7.29
N VAL A 383 12.67 13.83 -7.12
CA VAL A 383 13.34 14.52 -8.23
C VAL A 383 14.62 13.79 -8.69
N GLU A 384 15.22 12.98 -7.82
CA GLU A 384 16.43 12.23 -8.14
C GLU A 384 16.50 10.95 -7.29
N ASN A 385 16.91 9.84 -7.92
CA ASN A 385 17.21 8.60 -7.21
C ASN A 385 18.73 8.44 -7.09
N ILE A 386 19.22 8.43 -5.85
CA ILE A 386 20.66 8.31 -5.53
C ILE A 386 20.94 6.87 -5.08
N PRO A 387 21.76 6.10 -5.83
CA PRO A 387 22.09 4.74 -5.44
C PRO A 387 22.92 4.73 -4.14
N ILE A 388 22.58 3.79 -3.25
CA ILE A 388 23.28 3.57 -2.01
C ILE A 388 23.70 2.09 -1.90
N GLU A 389 24.66 1.72 -2.72
CA GLU A 389 25.16 0.35 -2.77
C GLU A 389 26.34 0.15 -1.79
N ILE A 390 26.39 -1.03 -1.21
CA ILE A 390 27.49 -1.53 -0.36
C ILE A 390 28.12 -2.73 -1.06
N THR A 391 29.43 -2.82 -1.02
CA THR A 391 30.15 -3.96 -1.61
C THR A 391 29.73 -5.26 -0.91
N PRO A 392 29.28 -6.27 -1.66
CA PRO A 392 28.89 -7.56 -1.08
C PRO A 392 30.04 -8.24 -0.32
N ASN A 393 29.68 -8.93 0.73
CA ASN A 393 30.59 -9.81 1.46
C ASN A 393 30.15 -11.29 1.30
N PRO A 394 30.99 -12.28 1.66
CA PRO A 394 30.64 -13.68 1.49
C PRO A 394 29.35 -14.13 2.19
N TYR A 395 28.93 -13.44 3.25
CA TYR A 395 27.74 -13.80 4.04
C TYR A 395 26.45 -13.20 3.49
N ASN A 396 26.50 -12.05 2.78
CA ASN A 396 25.30 -11.37 2.25
C ASN A 396 25.16 -11.47 0.74
N LEU A 397 26.13 -12.01 0.01
CA LEU A 397 26.10 -12.06 -1.46
C LEU A 397 24.84 -12.77 -2.00
N ARG A 398 24.43 -13.89 -1.38
CA ARG A 398 23.20 -14.60 -1.75
C ARG A 398 21.96 -13.72 -1.51
N TYR A 399 21.90 -13.07 -0.36
CA TYR A 399 20.81 -12.16 -0.01
C TYR A 399 20.71 -10.98 -1.00
N MET A 400 21.84 -10.40 -1.39
CA MET A 400 21.85 -9.28 -2.34
C MET A 400 21.45 -9.74 -3.76
N ARG A 401 21.83 -10.95 -4.18
CA ARG A 401 21.32 -11.55 -5.43
C ARG A 401 19.80 -11.73 -5.40
N THR A 402 19.25 -12.27 -4.33
CA THR A 402 17.79 -12.39 -4.16
C THR A 402 17.10 -11.02 -4.26
N LYS A 403 17.67 -9.96 -3.68
CA LYS A 403 17.15 -8.59 -3.84
C LYS A 403 17.15 -8.13 -5.29
N LYS A 404 18.21 -8.40 -6.04
CA LYS A 404 18.30 -8.03 -7.46
C LYS A 404 17.32 -8.84 -8.31
N GLU A 405 17.32 -10.15 -8.19
CA GLU A 405 16.64 -11.09 -9.07
C GLU A 405 15.13 -11.21 -8.76
N LYS A 406 14.78 -11.31 -7.47
CA LYS A 406 13.39 -11.58 -7.04
C LYS A 406 12.67 -10.33 -6.51
N MET A 407 13.39 -9.26 -6.16
CA MET A 407 12.80 -8.04 -5.60
C MET A 407 13.13 -6.79 -6.43
N HIS A 408 13.68 -6.99 -7.63
CA HIS A 408 13.95 -5.97 -8.65
C HIS A 408 14.73 -4.74 -8.15
N HIS A 409 15.61 -4.93 -7.15
CA HIS A 409 16.47 -3.86 -6.68
C HIS A 409 17.52 -3.50 -7.75
N ASN A 410 17.72 -2.19 -7.94
CA ASN A 410 18.77 -1.66 -8.82
C ASN A 410 20.14 -1.79 -8.15
N LEU A 411 20.82 -2.91 -8.38
CA LEU A 411 22.14 -3.22 -7.82
C LEU A 411 23.11 -3.53 -8.95
N ASN A 412 24.25 -2.80 -8.99
CA ASN A 412 25.31 -2.96 -10.00
C ASN A 412 26.49 -3.79 -9.49
N LEU A 413 26.67 -3.90 -8.17
CA LEU A 413 27.77 -4.61 -7.54
C LEU A 413 27.51 -6.12 -7.34
N VAL A 414 26.35 -6.63 -7.75
CA VAL A 414 25.95 -8.06 -7.65
C VAL A 414 25.48 -8.58 -8.99
#